data_dedfd62d958bd33a92fddd0d523c1052
#
_entry.id   dedfd62d958bd33a92fddd0d523c1052
#
_cell.length_a   1.000
_cell.length_b   1.000
_cell.length_c   1.000
_cell.angle_alpha   90.00
_cell.angle_beta   90.00
_cell.angle_gamma   90.00
#
_symmetry.space_group_name_H-M   'P 1'
#
loop_
_entity.id
_entity.type
_entity.pdbx_description
1 polymer ?
#
loop_
_entity_poly.entity_id
_entity_poly.type
_entity_poly.pdbx_seq_one_letter_code
_entity_poly.pdbx_strand_id
1 'polypeptide(L)'
;MKLVVKERESAALEAFVNLRTPLIATCALALVEVLRAVRIAGLGGEGARRARRYLDAVVLVDVDRELLEAAIGWTSAQVRSLDAIHLASALRVGASEMLVYDRRLAEAAEAAGLEVLSPGA
;
A
#
# COMPACT_ATOMS: atom_id res chain seq x y z
N MET A 1 -5.22 -6.51 -1.28
CA MET A 1 -5.24 -5.84 -2.59
C MET A 1 -6.66 -5.48 -2.97
N LYS A 2 -7.10 -4.27 -2.67
CA LYS A 2 -8.52 -3.92 -2.69
C LYS A 2 -9.04 -3.34 -4.02
N LEU A 3 -8.17 -2.87 -4.90
CA LEU A 3 -8.59 -2.29 -6.18
C LEU A 3 -8.56 -3.27 -7.35
N VAL A 4 -7.72 -4.28 -7.29
CA VAL A 4 -7.59 -5.30 -8.35
C VAL A 4 -8.39 -6.54 -8.02
N VAL A 5 -8.25 -7.04 -6.80
CA VAL A 5 -9.02 -8.17 -6.26
C VAL A 5 -10.17 -7.60 -5.45
N LYS A 6 -11.41 -7.97 -5.79
CA LYS A 6 -12.58 -7.46 -5.10
C LYS A 6 -12.65 -7.97 -3.67
N GLU A 7 -12.66 -7.03 -2.73
CA GLU A 7 -12.76 -7.27 -1.31
C GLU A 7 -13.88 -6.41 -0.71
N ARG A 8 -14.14 -6.58 0.59
CA ARG A 8 -15.24 -5.91 1.28
C ARG A 8 -15.26 -4.39 1.11
N GLU A 9 -14.10 -3.74 1.21
CA GLU A 9 -13.99 -2.28 1.16
C GLU A 9 -13.66 -1.73 -0.24
N SER A 10 -13.63 -2.58 -1.27
CA SER A 10 -13.19 -2.18 -2.61
C SER A 10 -13.99 -1.04 -3.20
N ALA A 11 -15.33 -1.05 -3.06
CA ALA A 11 -16.18 0.01 -3.62
C ALA A 11 -15.91 1.37 -2.95
N ALA A 12 -15.75 1.39 -1.62
CA ALA A 12 -15.45 2.62 -0.89
C ALA A 12 -14.06 3.15 -1.23
N LEU A 13 -13.09 2.27 -1.40
CA LEU A 13 -11.73 2.65 -1.79
C LEU A 13 -11.70 3.21 -3.21
N GLU A 14 -12.40 2.59 -4.16
CA GLU A 14 -12.52 3.12 -5.52
C GLU A 14 -13.18 4.50 -5.52
N ALA A 15 -14.26 4.68 -4.78
CA ALA A 15 -14.93 5.97 -4.67
C ALA A 15 -14.00 7.04 -4.09
N PHE A 16 -13.24 6.71 -3.06
CA PHE A 16 -12.26 7.62 -2.47
C PHE A 16 -11.22 8.06 -3.49
N VAL A 17 -10.62 7.10 -4.22
CA VAL A 17 -9.59 7.39 -5.23
C VAL A 17 -10.16 8.22 -6.37
N ASN A 18 -11.36 7.89 -6.85
CA ASN A 18 -11.98 8.60 -7.96
C ASN A 18 -12.41 10.03 -7.59
N LEU A 19 -12.92 10.24 -6.38
CA LEU A 19 -13.38 11.55 -5.93
C LEU A 19 -12.23 12.49 -5.58
N ARG A 20 -11.19 11.97 -4.94
CA ARG A 20 -10.07 12.80 -4.47
C ARG A 20 -8.92 12.87 -5.46
N THR A 21 -8.89 11.96 -6.44
CA THR A 21 -7.81 11.88 -7.44
C THR A 21 -6.41 12.08 -6.83
N PRO A 22 -6.06 11.37 -5.74
CA PRO A 22 -4.82 11.61 -5.05
C PRO A 22 -3.61 11.15 -5.86
N LEU A 23 -2.47 11.80 -5.63
CA LEU A 23 -1.20 11.25 -6.07
C LEU A 23 -0.83 10.10 -5.13
N ILE A 24 -0.79 8.89 -5.65
CA ILE A 24 -0.56 7.68 -4.86
C ILE A 24 0.87 7.20 -5.05
N ALA A 25 1.53 6.90 -3.94
CA ALA A 25 2.82 6.24 -3.92
C ALA A 25 2.73 4.93 -3.14
N THR A 26 3.51 3.96 -3.53
CA THR A 26 3.64 2.69 -2.81
C THR A 26 5.06 2.17 -2.92
N CYS A 27 5.44 1.25 -2.04
CA CYS A 27 6.72 0.56 -2.11
C CYS A 27 6.79 -0.30 -3.39
N ALA A 28 7.96 -0.37 -4.00
CA ALA A 28 8.17 -1.17 -5.23
C ALA A 28 7.85 -2.65 -5.05
N LEU A 29 7.86 -3.17 -3.82
CA LEU A 29 7.42 -4.53 -3.52
C LEU A 29 5.95 -4.77 -3.89
N ALA A 30 5.15 -3.70 -4.01
CA ALA A 30 3.75 -3.81 -4.42
C ALA A 30 3.62 -4.48 -5.79
N LEU A 31 4.62 -4.34 -6.67
CA LEU A 31 4.61 -5.03 -7.97
C LEU A 31 4.45 -6.55 -7.78
N VAL A 32 5.24 -7.13 -6.89
CA VAL A 32 5.17 -8.57 -6.59
C VAL A 32 3.88 -8.91 -5.85
N GLU A 33 3.54 -8.12 -4.84
CA GLU A 33 2.37 -8.38 -4.00
C GLU A 33 1.07 -8.35 -4.79
N VAL A 34 0.90 -7.33 -5.63
CA VAL A 34 -0.31 -7.15 -6.44
C VAL A 34 -0.42 -8.26 -7.49
N LEU A 35 0.66 -8.54 -8.22
CA LEU A 35 0.63 -9.58 -9.25
C LEU A 35 0.48 -10.98 -8.68
N ARG A 36 1.04 -11.22 -7.50
CA ARG A 36 0.80 -12.47 -6.77
C ARG A 36 -0.67 -12.61 -6.38
N ALA A 37 -1.28 -11.56 -5.85
CA ALA A 37 -2.69 -11.58 -5.46
C ALA A 37 -3.61 -11.87 -6.66
N VAL A 38 -3.33 -11.26 -7.81
CA VAL A 38 -4.05 -11.50 -9.07
C VAL A 38 -3.93 -12.97 -9.48
N ARG A 39 -2.72 -13.51 -9.41
CA ARG A 39 -2.44 -14.90 -9.79
C ARG A 39 -3.17 -15.90 -8.88
N ILE A 40 -3.13 -15.68 -7.58
CA ILE A 40 -3.81 -16.56 -6.59
C ILE A 40 -5.32 -16.48 -6.75
N ALA A 41 -5.86 -15.30 -7.04
CA ALA A 41 -7.29 -15.11 -7.27
C ALA A 41 -7.78 -15.70 -8.60
N GLY A 42 -6.87 -16.15 -9.47
CA GLY A 42 -7.23 -16.75 -10.77
C GLY A 42 -7.83 -15.79 -11.76
N LEU A 43 -7.42 -14.50 -11.72
CA LEU A 43 -7.97 -13.46 -12.59
C LEU A 43 -7.38 -13.46 -14.01
N GLY A 44 -6.38 -14.30 -14.28
CA GLY A 44 -5.82 -14.49 -15.61
C GLY A 44 -5.10 -13.26 -16.18
N GLY A 45 -4.93 -13.26 -17.53
CA GLY A 45 -4.23 -12.20 -18.24
C GLY A 45 -4.92 -10.84 -18.15
N GLU A 46 -6.24 -10.82 -18.13
CA GLU A 46 -7.03 -9.58 -17.98
C GLU A 46 -6.75 -8.93 -16.61
N GLY A 47 -6.77 -9.73 -15.55
CA GLY A 47 -6.46 -9.24 -14.21
C GLY A 47 -5.02 -8.74 -14.10
N ALA A 48 -4.08 -9.44 -14.72
CA ALA A 48 -2.67 -9.01 -14.74
C ALA A 48 -2.49 -7.69 -15.49
N ARG A 49 -3.16 -7.49 -16.63
CA ARG A 49 -3.10 -6.23 -17.39
C ARG A 49 -3.69 -5.08 -16.59
N ARG A 50 -4.82 -5.30 -15.92
CA ARG A 50 -5.47 -4.30 -15.07
C ARG A 50 -4.56 -3.89 -13.93
N ALA A 51 -3.92 -4.85 -13.26
CA ALA A 51 -2.99 -4.60 -12.19
C ALA A 51 -1.78 -3.79 -12.66
N ARG A 52 -1.20 -4.12 -13.81
CA ARG A 52 -0.07 -3.39 -14.36
C ARG A 52 -0.42 -1.96 -14.74
N ARG A 53 -1.60 -1.73 -15.31
CA ARG A 53 -2.06 -0.36 -15.58
C ARG A 53 -2.17 0.45 -14.29
N TYR A 54 -2.67 -0.17 -13.23
CA TYR A 54 -2.78 0.48 -11.93
C TYR A 54 -1.39 0.83 -11.38
N LEU A 55 -0.45 -0.10 -11.43
CA LEU A 55 0.91 0.09 -10.93
C LEU A 55 1.68 1.14 -11.76
N ASP A 56 1.39 1.25 -13.04
CA ASP A 56 2.00 2.27 -13.90
C ASP A 56 1.50 3.69 -13.56
N ALA A 57 0.33 3.80 -12.93
CA ALA A 57 -0.27 5.07 -12.55
C ALA A 57 0.16 5.58 -11.18
N VAL A 58 0.85 4.76 -10.39
CA VAL A 58 1.30 5.14 -9.04
C VAL A 58 2.82 5.32 -9.03
N VAL A 59 3.31 6.08 -8.04
CA VAL A 59 4.75 6.22 -7.81
C VAL A 59 5.24 5.00 -7.03
N LEU A 60 6.21 4.29 -7.58
CA LEU A 60 6.83 3.16 -6.89
C LEU A 60 8.10 3.63 -6.19
N VAL A 61 8.12 3.52 -4.87
CA VAL A 61 9.27 3.89 -4.05
C VAL A 61 10.28 2.75 -4.04
N ASP A 62 11.50 3.01 -4.48
CA ASP A 62 12.55 1.99 -4.56
C ASP A 62 12.88 1.42 -3.18
N VAL A 63 13.10 0.11 -3.15
CA VAL A 63 13.55 -0.59 -1.96
C VAL A 63 15.07 -0.72 -2.04
N ASP A 64 15.74 0.25 -1.46
CA ASP A 64 17.19 0.26 -1.38
C ASP A 64 17.64 0.00 0.08
N ARG A 65 18.95 -0.05 0.28
CA ARG A 65 19.49 -0.32 1.61
C ARG A 65 19.11 0.77 2.62
N GLU A 66 19.12 2.01 2.21
CA GLU A 66 18.77 3.13 3.09
C GLU A 66 17.33 3.02 3.58
N LEU A 67 16.40 2.65 2.70
CA LEU A 67 15.01 2.40 3.08
C LEU A 67 14.89 1.25 4.07
N LEU A 68 15.61 0.15 3.81
CA LEU A 68 15.58 -1.01 4.68
C LEU A 68 16.15 -0.70 6.07
N GLU A 69 17.22 0.08 6.14
CA GLU A 69 17.78 0.52 7.41
C GLU A 69 16.76 1.39 8.17
N ALA A 70 16.08 2.30 7.50
CA ALA A 70 15.04 3.11 8.10
C ALA A 70 13.88 2.24 8.62
N ALA A 71 13.50 1.22 7.86
CA ALA A 71 12.41 0.32 8.23
C ALA A 71 12.69 -0.46 9.51
N ILE A 72 13.94 -0.79 9.79
CA ILE A 72 14.32 -1.52 11.02
C ILE A 72 13.78 -0.79 12.26
N GLY A 73 13.88 0.53 12.30
CA GLY A 73 13.41 1.34 13.42
C GLY A 73 11.91 1.30 13.65
N TRP A 74 11.13 0.89 12.64
CA TRP A 74 9.68 0.79 12.75
C TRP A 74 9.18 -0.62 13.04
N THR A 75 10.06 -1.62 13.03
CA THR A 75 9.67 -3.00 13.36
C THR A 75 9.38 -3.16 14.85
N SER A 76 8.45 -4.04 15.18
CA SER A 76 8.11 -4.41 16.56
C SER A 76 7.46 -5.79 16.54
N ALA A 77 7.04 -6.26 17.72
CA ALA A 77 6.27 -7.51 17.80
C ALA A 77 4.95 -7.41 17.01
N GLN A 78 4.38 -6.23 16.86
CA GLN A 78 3.14 -5.99 16.13
C GLN A 78 3.37 -5.54 14.68
N VAL A 79 4.48 -4.88 14.38
CA VAL A 79 4.79 -4.37 13.04
C VAL A 79 5.86 -5.23 12.41
N ARG A 80 5.44 -6.05 11.45
CA ARG A 80 6.33 -6.97 10.75
C ARG A 80 7.17 -6.25 9.69
N SER A 81 8.19 -6.93 9.19
CA SER A 81 9.17 -6.36 8.26
C SER A 81 8.54 -5.70 7.04
N LEU A 82 7.59 -6.35 6.39
CA LEU A 82 6.95 -5.80 5.20
C LEU A 82 6.15 -4.53 5.52
N ASP A 83 5.41 -4.52 6.62
CA ASP A 83 4.66 -3.36 7.06
C ASP A 83 5.59 -2.20 7.39
N ALA A 84 6.72 -2.48 8.03
CA ALA A 84 7.74 -1.47 8.33
C ALA A 84 8.34 -0.87 7.05
N ILE A 85 8.53 -1.68 6.01
CA ILE A 85 9.01 -1.19 4.71
C ILE A 85 7.96 -0.27 4.06
N HIS A 86 6.69 -0.62 4.12
CA HIS A 86 5.62 0.25 3.61
C HIS A 86 5.54 1.56 4.37
N LEU A 87 5.65 1.52 5.70
CA LEU A 87 5.66 2.72 6.52
C LEU A 87 6.88 3.62 6.21
N ALA A 88 8.05 3.04 6.15
CA ALA A 88 9.27 3.78 5.79
C ALA A 88 9.18 4.40 4.39
N SER A 89 8.53 3.71 3.45
CA SER A 89 8.30 4.23 2.10
C SER A 89 7.40 5.47 2.12
N ALA A 90 6.31 5.43 2.89
CA ALA A 90 5.41 6.56 3.04
C ALA A 90 6.12 7.77 3.63
N LEU A 91 6.95 7.55 4.65
CA LEU A 91 7.73 8.62 5.28
C LEU A 91 8.79 9.19 4.33
N ARG A 92 9.45 8.34 3.55
CA ARG A 92 10.47 8.77 2.57
C ARG A 92 9.91 9.74 1.54
N VAL A 93 8.71 9.49 1.02
CA VAL A 93 8.10 10.38 0.02
C VAL A 93 7.42 11.59 0.63
N GLY A 94 7.47 11.74 1.95
CA GLY A 94 6.84 12.86 2.63
C GLY A 94 5.33 12.83 2.60
N ALA A 95 4.73 11.63 2.56
CA ALA A 95 3.30 11.48 2.60
C ALA A 95 2.74 12.06 3.90
N SER A 96 1.57 12.68 3.83
CA SER A 96 0.82 13.14 5.00
C SER A 96 -0.25 12.14 5.41
N GLU A 97 -0.66 11.28 4.48
CA GLU A 97 -1.74 10.32 4.66
C GLU A 97 -1.31 8.93 4.21
N MET A 98 -1.84 7.90 4.84
CA MET A 98 -1.58 6.52 4.48
C MET A 98 -2.88 5.73 4.42
N LEU A 99 -3.12 5.05 3.30
CA LEU A 99 -4.27 4.13 3.14
C LEU A 99 -3.92 2.79 3.76
N VAL A 100 -4.52 2.47 4.89
CA VAL A 100 -4.21 1.27 5.67
C VAL A 100 -5.49 0.65 6.20
N TYR A 101 -5.62 -0.67 6.06
CA TYR A 101 -6.73 -1.43 6.64
C TYR A 101 -6.28 -2.34 7.79
N ASP A 102 -4.99 -2.65 7.88
CA ASP A 102 -4.44 -3.40 9.00
C ASP A 102 -4.31 -2.51 10.23
N ARG A 103 -4.90 -2.93 11.33
CA ARG A 103 -4.97 -2.14 12.55
C ARG A 103 -3.60 -1.87 13.16
N ARG A 104 -2.71 -2.84 13.14
CA ARG A 104 -1.38 -2.71 13.76
C ARG A 104 -0.50 -1.74 12.98
N LEU A 105 -0.57 -1.82 11.65
CA LEU A 105 0.13 -0.87 10.80
C LEU A 105 -0.48 0.53 10.93
N ALA A 106 -1.80 0.63 11.02
CA ALA A 106 -2.48 1.90 11.22
C ALA A 106 -2.00 2.61 12.50
N GLU A 107 -1.90 1.87 13.60
CA GLU A 107 -1.42 2.41 14.87
C GLU A 107 0.03 2.92 14.75
N ALA A 108 0.88 2.16 14.06
CA ALA A 108 2.26 2.57 13.83
C ALA A 108 2.35 3.81 12.93
N ALA A 109 1.52 3.90 11.90
CA ALA A 109 1.49 5.05 11.00
C ALA A 109 1.05 6.32 11.75
N GLU A 110 0.04 6.22 12.58
CA GLU A 110 -0.41 7.33 13.41
C GLU A 110 0.68 7.78 14.39
N ALA A 111 1.36 6.84 15.02
CA ALA A 111 2.48 7.13 15.91
C ALA A 111 3.64 7.82 15.17
N ALA A 112 3.79 7.57 13.89
CA ALA A 112 4.79 8.22 13.03
C ALA A 112 4.35 9.59 12.51
N GLY A 113 3.13 10.02 12.83
CA GLY A 113 2.61 11.33 12.44
C GLY A 113 1.79 11.33 11.15
N LEU A 114 1.45 10.16 10.60
CA LEU A 114 0.63 10.06 9.40
C LEU A 114 -0.87 10.03 9.77
N GLU A 115 -1.68 10.63 8.93
CA GLU A 115 -3.12 10.46 9.00
C GLU A 115 -3.49 9.15 8.32
N VAL A 116 -4.20 8.26 9.02
CA VAL A 116 -4.63 6.99 8.47
C VAL A 116 -6.01 7.12 7.86
N LEU A 117 -6.15 6.65 6.63
CA LEU A 117 -7.40 6.61 5.90
C LEU A 117 -7.76 5.14 5.62
N SER A 118 -8.98 4.76 5.97
CA SER A 118 -9.47 3.40 5.76
C SER A 118 -10.90 3.45 5.20
N PRO A 119 -11.08 3.91 3.93
CA PRO A 119 -12.42 4.07 3.36
C PRO A 119 -13.23 2.78 3.41
N GLY A 120 -14.41 2.84 3.99
CA GLY A 120 -15.32 1.70 4.13
C GLY A 120 -15.06 0.79 5.32
N ALA A 121 -14.07 1.10 6.13
CA ALA A 121 -13.77 0.31 7.33
C ALA A 121 -14.57 0.77 8.53
#